data_3de5d6b59b905c9c408c5ec6afaaa94c
#
_entry.id   3de5d6b59b905c9c408c5ec6afaaa94c
#
_cell.length_a   1.000
_cell.length_b   1.000
_cell.length_c   1.000
_cell.angle_alpha   90.00
_cell.angle_beta   90.00
_cell.angle_gamma   90.00
#
_symmetry.space_group_name_H-M   'P 1'
#
loop_
_entity.id
_entity.type
_entity.pdbx_description
1 polymer ?
#
loop_
_entity_poly.entity_id
_entity_poly.type
_entity_poly.pdbx_seq_one_letter_code
_entity_poly.pdbx_strand_id
1 'polypeptide(L)'
;MGSKKKLSNRMRDIKVQNLVRNVSVAESRDRFTRAAKVLEQLSGQTPVFSKASYTVRSFGIKRNEKIACYVTVRGDKAMQLLLSRLKVKEYELLGRNLSNIGCFFFGIQEHIDLGIKSDPSTGIYGMDFYVVLERAGYRVSHRHLCSITKEDAMKWFQVKYEGVILNKAQAVTGPWSLV
;
A
#
# COMPACT_ATOMS: atom_id res chain seq x y z
N MET A 1 8.84 10.38 -37.33
CA MET A 1 8.83 11.58 -36.46
C MET A 1 7.58 11.70 -35.54
N GLY A 2 6.51 10.97 -35.76
CA GLY A 2 5.28 11.01 -34.88
C GLY A 2 5.41 10.39 -33.49
N SER A 3 6.42 9.56 -33.23
CA SER A 3 6.57 8.81 -31.97
C SER A 3 7.05 9.68 -30.79
N LYS A 4 7.99 10.59 -30.99
CA LYS A 4 8.54 11.44 -29.92
C LYS A 4 7.51 12.41 -29.32
N LYS A 5 6.65 13.04 -30.15
CA LYS A 5 5.58 13.92 -29.69
C LYS A 5 4.50 13.19 -28.87
N LYS A 6 4.29 11.89 -29.13
CA LYS A 6 3.34 11.07 -28.35
C LYS A 6 3.88 10.74 -26.95
N LEU A 7 5.19 10.60 -26.79
CA LEU A 7 5.84 10.28 -25.50
C LEU A 7 5.92 11.51 -24.59
N SER A 8 6.02 12.73 -25.15
CA SER A 8 6.09 13.98 -24.35
C SER A 8 4.73 14.53 -23.89
N ASN A 9 3.64 13.81 -24.15
CA ASN A 9 2.31 14.26 -23.76
C ASN A 9 2.07 14.03 -22.25
N ARG A 10 1.84 15.09 -21.49
CA ARG A 10 1.54 15.04 -20.04
C ARG A 10 0.35 14.16 -19.68
N MET A 11 -0.60 13.95 -20.62
CA MET A 11 -1.74 13.05 -20.39
C MET A 11 -1.34 11.56 -20.34
N ARG A 12 -0.11 11.23 -20.71
CA ARG A 12 0.45 9.87 -20.58
C ARG A 12 1.18 9.63 -19.28
N ASP A 13 1.41 10.67 -18.50
CA ASP A 13 2.12 10.57 -17.24
C ASP A 13 1.33 9.72 -16.24
N ILE A 14 2.03 8.79 -15.60
CA ILE A 14 1.47 7.95 -14.56
C ILE A 14 1.42 8.76 -13.26
N LYS A 15 0.26 8.76 -12.60
CA LYS A 15 0.02 9.43 -11.32
C LYS A 15 -0.42 8.42 -10.27
N VAL A 16 -0.13 8.72 -9.02
CA VAL A 16 -0.75 8.02 -7.89
C VAL A 16 -2.16 8.56 -7.72
N GLN A 17 -3.16 7.71 -7.94
CA GLN A 17 -4.57 8.04 -7.76
C GLN A 17 -4.93 8.09 -6.29
N ASN A 18 -4.61 7.03 -5.58
CA ASN A 18 -4.87 6.88 -4.16
C ASN A 18 -3.87 5.93 -3.50
N LEU A 19 -3.70 6.12 -2.21
CA LEU A 19 -2.97 5.28 -1.30
C LEU A 19 -3.96 4.71 -0.28
N VAL A 20 -4.20 3.42 -0.32
CA VAL A 20 -5.01 2.73 0.67
C VAL A 20 -4.09 2.15 1.74
N ARG A 21 -4.44 2.37 2.99
CA ARG A 21 -3.74 1.84 4.16
C ARG A 21 -4.71 0.97 4.93
N ASN A 22 -4.30 -0.24 5.19
CA ASN A 22 -5.11 -1.23 5.88
C ASN A 22 -4.39 -1.74 7.13
N VAL A 23 -5.14 -1.92 8.20
CA VAL A 23 -4.70 -2.60 9.41
C VAL A 23 -5.73 -3.66 9.73
N SER A 24 -5.31 -4.91 9.72
CA SER A 24 -6.15 -6.05 10.08
C SER A 24 -5.86 -6.44 11.52
N VAL A 25 -6.91 -6.46 12.34
CA VAL A 25 -6.83 -6.81 13.76
C VAL A 25 -7.78 -7.97 14.01
N ALA A 26 -7.25 -9.14 14.36
CA ALA A 26 -8.05 -10.35 14.55
C ALA A 26 -8.95 -10.32 15.79
N GLU A 27 -8.62 -9.46 16.77
CA GLU A 27 -9.36 -9.36 18.04
C GLU A 27 -10.22 -8.11 18.09
N SER A 28 -11.47 -8.30 18.48
CA SER A 28 -12.46 -7.23 18.61
C SER A 28 -12.32 -6.44 19.91
N ARG A 29 -12.78 -5.20 19.89
CA ARG A 29 -12.96 -4.17 20.92
C ARG A 29 -11.77 -3.25 21.14
N ASP A 30 -10.90 -3.48 22.13
CA ASP A 30 -9.93 -2.45 22.55
C ASP A 30 -8.73 -2.30 21.60
N ARG A 31 -8.21 -3.41 21.12
CA ARG A 31 -7.12 -3.38 20.12
C ARG A 31 -7.55 -2.72 18.82
N PHE A 32 -8.81 -2.93 18.44
CA PHE A 32 -9.38 -2.37 17.23
C PHE A 32 -9.53 -0.85 17.31
N THR A 33 -10.01 -0.31 18.44
CA THR A 33 -10.13 1.13 18.65
C THR A 33 -8.77 1.83 18.71
N ARG A 34 -7.77 1.17 19.28
CA ARG A 34 -6.39 1.65 19.28
C ARG A 34 -5.78 1.67 17.89
N ALA A 35 -5.98 0.60 17.09
CA ALA A 35 -5.53 0.55 15.70
C ALA A 35 -6.17 1.67 14.85
N ALA A 36 -7.45 1.94 15.05
CA ALA A 36 -8.15 3.04 14.39
C ALA A 36 -7.55 4.41 14.74
N LYS A 37 -7.22 4.66 16.02
CA LYS A 37 -6.53 5.88 16.45
C LYS A 37 -5.17 6.04 15.79
N VAL A 38 -4.38 4.96 15.70
CA VAL A 38 -3.07 4.99 15.00
C VAL A 38 -3.23 5.35 13.52
N LEU A 39 -4.23 4.78 12.84
CA LEU A 39 -4.51 5.14 11.45
C LEU A 39 -4.94 6.60 11.30
N GLU A 40 -5.76 7.11 12.21
CA GLU A 40 -6.21 8.49 12.24
C GLU A 40 -5.04 9.45 12.45
N GLN A 41 -4.16 9.18 13.42
CA GLN A 41 -2.95 9.97 13.66
C GLN A 41 -2.03 10.02 12.44
N LEU A 42 -1.86 8.89 11.74
CA LEU A 42 -1.00 8.79 10.57
C LEU A 42 -1.56 9.45 9.31
N SER A 43 -2.88 9.42 9.12
CA SER A 43 -3.54 9.91 7.90
C SER A 43 -4.18 11.28 8.07
N GLY A 44 -4.52 11.66 9.31
CA GLY A 44 -5.34 12.83 9.59
C GLY A 44 -6.78 12.69 9.09
N GLN A 45 -7.25 11.47 8.87
CA GLN A 45 -8.60 11.17 8.39
C GLN A 45 -9.22 10.05 9.25
N THR A 46 -10.54 10.11 9.44
CA THR A 46 -11.28 9.06 10.15
C THR A 46 -11.25 7.75 9.37
N PRO A 47 -10.84 6.63 9.99
CA PRO A 47 -10.77 5.34 9.34
C PRO A 47 -12.17 4.74 9.10
N VAL A 48 -12.28 3.97 8.02
CA VAL A 48 -13.46 3.17 7.70
C VAL A 48 -13.26 1.76 8.21
N PHE A 49 -14.32 1.18 8.76
CA PHE A 49 -14.28 -0.16 9.34
C PHE A 49 -14.80 -1.22 8.38
N SER A 50 -14.04 -2.28 8.20
CA SER A 50 -14.46 -3.44 7.43
C SER A 50 -15.03 -4.53 8.32
N LYS A 51 -16.14 -5.14 7.87
CA LYS A 51 -16.84 -6.20 8.57
C LYS A 51 -16.60 -7.54 7.89
N ALA A 52 -16.53 -8.61 8.66
CA ALA A 52 -16.43 -9.97 8.16
C ALA A 52 -17.67 -10.36 7.35
N SER A 53 -17.49 -10.86 6.13
CA SER A 53 -18.60 -11.35 5.28
C SER A 53 -19.12 -12.72 5.74
N TYR A 54 -18.22 -13.55 6.27
CA TYR A 54 -18.52 -14.93 6.67
C TYR A 54 -18.04 -15.21 8.09
N THR A 55 -18.67 -16.20 8.72
CA THR A 55 -18.22 -16.77 10.00
C THR A 55 -17.10 -17.78 9.73
N VAL A 56 -15.92 -17.55 10.33
CA VAL A 56 -14.77 -18.47 10.24
C VAL A 56 -14.46 -18.97 11.64
N ARG A 57 -14.88 -20.20 11.94
CA ARG A 57 -14.77 -20.79 13.28
C ARG A 57 -13.32 -20.99 13.72
N SER A 58 -12.44 -21.38 12.79
CA SER A 58 -11.01 -21.60 13.05
C SER A 58 -10.27 -20.35 13.54
N PHE A 59 -10.76 -19.16 13.16
CA PHE A 59 -10.18 -17.88 13.59
C PHE A 59 -11.04 -17.16 14.65
N GLY A 60 -12.12 -17.78 15.11
CA GLY A 60 -13.05 -17.17 16.08
C GLY A 60 -13.83 -15.96 15.56
N ILE A 61 -13.85 -15.74 14.25
CA ILE A 61 -14.49 -14.57 13.61
C ILE A 61 -15.96 -14.86 13.35
N LYS A 62 -16.85 -13.95 13.78
CA LYS A 62 -18.29 -14.00 13.51
C LYS A 62 -18.64 -13.11 12.32
N ARG A 63 -19.69 -13.46 11.58
CA ARG A 63 -20.23 -12.63 10.50
C ARG A 63 -20.63 -11.24 11.05
N ASN A 64 -20.37 -10.19 10.27
CA ASN A 64 -20.58 -8.78 10.60
C ASN A 64 -19.71 -8.22 11.74
N GLU A 65 -18.75 -8.97 12.23
CA GLU A 65 -17.78 -8.48 13.21
C GLU A 65 -16.77 -7.54 12.51
N LYS A 66 -16.38 -6.45 13.17
CA LYS A 66 -15.35 -5.53 12.65
C LYS A 66 -13.98 -6.19 12.79
N ILE A 67 -13.28 -6.41 11.69
CA ILE A 67 -11.99 -7.12 11.64
C ILE A 67 -10.85 -6.30 11.11
N ALA A 68 -11.12 -5.26 10.35
CA ALA A 68 -10.10 -4.41 9.77
C ALA A 68 -10.54 -2.95 9.73
N CYS A 69 -9.57 -2.05 9.73
CA CYS A 69 -9.79 -0.63 9.49
C CYS A 69 -8.87 -0.16 8.36
N TYR A 70 -9.39 0.71 7.51
CA TYR A 70 -8.64 1.24 6.39
C TYR A 70 -8.92 2.71 6.14
N VAL A 71 -7.97 3.38 5.50
CA VAL A 71 -8.06 4.77 5.08
C VAL A 71 -7.57 4.90 3.65
N THR A 72 -8.28 5.69 2.84
CA THR A 72 -7.87 6.03 1.48
C THR A 72 -7.43 7.49 1.43
N VAL A 73 -6.16 7.71 1.15
CA VAL A 73 -5.56 9.05 1.04
C VAL A 73 -5.30 9.38 -0.42
N ARG A 74 -5.54 10.64 -0.82
CA ARG A 74 -5.36 11.13 -2.19
C ARG A 74 -4.55 12.42 -2.22
N GLY A 75 -4.06 12.78 -3.42
CA GLY A 75 -3.34 14.03 -3.66
C GLY A 75 -1.94 14.06 -3.02
N ASP A 76 -1.51 15.26 -2.66
CA ASP A 76 -0.13 15.49 -2.19
C ASP A 76 0.18 14.78 -0.87
N LYS A 77 -0.80 14.65 0.02
CA LYS A 77 -0.68 13.88 1.25
C LYS A 77 -0.35 12.41 0.98
N ALA A 78 -0.97 11.81 -0.04
CA ALA A 78 -0.68 10.43 -0.42
C ALA A 78 0.77 10.28 -0.90
N MET A 79 1.28 11.25 -1.66
CA MET A 79 2.66 11.25 -2.13
C MET A 79 3.67 11.38 -0.98
N GLN A 80 3.44 12.28 -0.04
CA GLN A 80 4.29 12.45 1.15
C GLN A 80 4.32 11.18 2.01
N LEU A 81 3.15 10.62 2.26
CA LEU A 81 3.02 9.37 3.01
C LEU A 81 3.71 8.22 2.27
N LEU A 82 3.54 8.09 0.97
CA LEU A 82 4.18 7.06 0.17
C LEU A 82 5.71 7.16 0.26
N LEU A 83 6.28 8.35 0.10
CA LEU A 83 7.71 8.57 0.21
C LEU A 83 8.27 8.14 1.58
N SER A 84 7.62 8.56 2.66
CA SER A 84 8.06 8.18 4.02
C SER A 84 7.99 6.67 4.26
N ARG A 85 7.05 5.96 3.60
CA ARG A 85 6.89 4.50 3.72
C ARG A 85 7.89 3.73 2.86
N LEU A 86 8.18 4.23 1.67
CA LEU A 86 9.19 3.64 0.81
C LEU A 86 10.60 3.78 1.41
N LYS A 87 10.88 4.85 2.18
CA LYS A 87 12.14 4.98 2.93
C LYS A 87 12.34 3.84 3.93
N VAL A 88 11.30 3.43 4.66
CA VAL A 88 11.35 2.30 5.60
C VAL A 88 11.63 0.98 4.86
N LYS A 89 11.21 0.86 3.60
CA LYS A 89 11.47 -0.29 2.71
C LYS A 89 12.72 -0.12 1.85
N GLU A 90 13.57 0.88 2.14
CA GLU A 90 14.82 1.14 1.40
C GLU A 90 14.61 1.25 -0.11
N TYR A 91 13.39 1.61 -0.55
CA TYR A 91 12.95 1.64 -1.95
C TYR A 91 13.04 0.30 -2.68
N GLU A 92 12.99 -0.81 -1.95
CA GLU A 92 13.00 -2.16 -2.52
C GLU A 92 11.60 -2.75 -2.59
N LEU A 93 11.23 -3.25 -3.77
CA LEU A 93 9.98 -3.97 -4.00
C LEU A 93 10.26 -5.31 -4.68
N LEU A 94 9.45 -6.30 -4.35
CA LEU A 94 9.49 -7.58 -5.06
C LEU A 94 8.62 -7.52 -6.31
N GLY A 95 9.04 -8.16 -7.40
CA GLY A 95 8.25 -8.23 -8.63
C GLY A 95 6.85 -8.83 -8.45
N ARG A 96 6.64 -9.67 -7.43
CA ARG A 96 5.32 -10.20 -7.04
C ARG A 96 4.41 -9.16 -6.39
N ASN A 97 4.97 -8.07 -5.86
CA ASN A 97 4.20 -7.00 -5.22
C ASN A 97 3.56 -6.06 -6.23
N LEU A 98 3.87 -6.21 -7.52
CA LEU A 98 3.25 -5.45 -8.60
C LEU A 98 2.19 -6.29 -9.29
N SER A 99 0.99 -5.72 -9.39
CA SER A 99 -0.15 -6.31 -10.10
C SER A 99 -0.02 -6.12 -11.62
N ASN A 100 -0.69 -6.98 -12.39
CA ASN A 100 -0.78 -6.84 -13.84
C ASN A 100 -1.48 -5.54 -14.29
N ILE A 101 -2.28 -4.93 -13.41
CA ILE A 101 -3.00 -3.67 -13.64
C ILE A 101 -2.13 -2.44 -13.28
N GLY A 102 -0.85 -2.65 -12.97
CA GLY A 102 0.07 -1.59 -12.61
C GLY A 102 0.00 -1.09 -11.16
N CYS A 103 -0.90 -1.59 -10.35
CA CYS A 103 -0.93 -1.29 -8.92
C CYS A 103 0.16 -2.06 -8.18
N PHE A 104 0.63 -1.54 -7.05
CA PHE A 104 1.57 -2.26 -6.21
C PHE A 104 1.20 -2.16 -4.73
N PHE A 105 1.67 -3.14 -3.97
CA PHE A 105 1.41 -3.22 -2.55
C PHE A 105 2.67 -3.62 -1.79
N PHE A 106 2.75 -3.21 -0.54
CA PHE A 106 3.79 -3.63 0.39
C PHE A 106 3.32 -3.51 1.83
N GLY A 107 3.87 -4.32 2.71
CA GLY A 107 3.58 -4.30 4.13
C GLY A 107 4.74 -3.74 4.94
N ILE A 108 4.42 -3.12 6.07
CA ILE A 108 5.35 -2.71 7.11
C ILE A 108 4.95 -3.44 8.39
N GLN A 109 5.92 -4.05 9.06
CA GLN A 109 5.65 -4.87 10.25
C GLN A 109 5.30 -4.00 11.46
N GLU A 110 5.95 -2.86 11.62
CA GLU A 110 5.81 -1.99 12.77
C GLU A 110 5.44 -0.56 12.36
N HIS A 111 4.38 -0.02 12.96
CA HIS A 111 3.98 1.36 12.69
C HIS A 111 4.94 2.39 13.31
N ILE A 112 5.79 1.98 14.26
CA ILE A 112 6.77 2.82 14.95
C ILE A 112 7.81 3.36 13.96
N ASP A 113 8.22 2.54 12.98
CA ASP A 113 9.16 2.94 11.92
C ASP A 113 8.67 4.15 11.10
N LEU A 114 7.41 4.48 11.27
CA LEU A 114 6.76 5.59 10.58
C LEU A 114 6.88 6.93 11.32
N GLY A 115 7.68 6.97 12.40
CA GLY A 115 7.95 8.18 13.17
C GLY A 115 6.87 8.56 14.19
N ILE A 116 6.00 7.63 14.57
CA ILE A 116 5.08 7.81 15.69
C ILE A 116 5.76 7.33 16.96
N LYS A 117 5.62 8.13 18.02
CA LYS A 117 6.06 7.70 19.36
C LYS A 117 5.29 6.44 19.76
N SER A 118 6.03 5.43 20.20
CA SER A 118 5.40 4.21 20.69
C SER A 118 4.79 4.49 22.07
N ASP A 119 3.48 4.32 22.16
CA ASP A 119 2.78 4.30 23.44
C ASP A 119 2.58 2.84 23.87
N PRO A 120 3.08 2.42 25.04
CA PRO A 120 2.90 1.06 25.54
C PRO A 120 1.42 0.64 25.62
N SER A 121 0.53 1.63 25.85
CA SER A 121 -0.91 1.41 25.90
C SER A 121 -1.53 1.09 24.54
N THR A 122 -0.93 1.54 23.45
CA THR A 122 -1.46 1.40 22.07
C THR A 122 -1.09 0.05 21.47
N GLY A 123 0.14 -0.43 21.70
CA GLY A 123 0.65 -1.65 21.10
C GLY A 123 1.21 -1.46 19.68
N ILE A 124 1.80 -2.51 19.12
CA ILE A 124 2.42 -2.51 17.80
C ILE A 124 1.42 -3.09 16.78
N TYR A 125 1.29 -2.41 15.62
CA TYR A 125 0.43 -2.83 14.52
C TYR A 125 1.20 -2.86 13.21
N GLY A 126 1.07 -3.98 12.50
CA GLY A 126 1.47 -4.09 11.10
C GLY A 126 0.49 -3.35 10.19
N MET A 127 0.99 -2.83 9.08
CA MET A 127 0.19 -2.07 8.12
C MET A 127 0.49 -2.51 6.69
N ASP A 128 -0.57 -2.63 5.90
CA ASP A 128 -0.50 -2.88 4.48
C ASP A 128 -0.78 -1.59 3.71
N PHE A 129 0.01 -1.35 2.69
CA PHE A 129 -0.12 -0.21 1.79
C PHE A 129 -0.42 -0.69 0.39
N TYR A 130 -1.51 -0.20 -0.18
CA TYR A 130 -1.89 -0.47 -1.56
C TYR A 130 -1.90 0.83 -2.35
N VAL A 131 -1.09 0.89 -3.38
CA VAL A 131 -0.90 2.07 -4.23
C VAL A 131 -1.58 1.85 -5.56
N VAL A 132 -2.54 2.71 -5.88
CA VAL A 132 -3.24 2.69 -7.16
C VAL A 132 -2.63 3.73 -8.07
N LEU A 133 -2.15 3.27 -9.22
CA LEU A 133 -1.64 4.13 -10.28
C LEU A 133 -2.72 4.35 -11.34
N GLU A 134 -2.75 5.54 -11.89
CA GLU A 134 -3.63 5.88 -13.02
C GLU A 134 -2.95 6.74 -14.06
N ARG A 135 -3.48 6.72 -15.29
CA ARG A 135 -3.24 7.71 -16.34
C ARG A 135 -4.48 8.56 -16.56
N ALA A 136 -4.28 9.80 -16.95
CA ALA A 136 -5.40 10.66 -17.36
C ALA A 136 -6.22 10.00 -18.48
N GLY A 137 -7.54 10.06 -18.38
CA GLY A 137 -8.44 9.45 -19.36
C GLY A 137 -8.82 7.99 -19.10
N TYR A 138 -8.39 7.39 -18.00
CA TYR A 138 -8.72 6.01 -17.65
C TYR A 138 -10.23 5.71 -17.63
N ARG A 139 -11.05 6.66 -17.20
CA ARG A 139 -12.50 6.49 -17.15
C ARG A 139 -13.20 6.60 -18.51
N VAL A 140 -12.63 7.36 -19.43
CA VAL A 140 -13.21 7.60 -20.75
C VAL A 140 -12.96 6.42 -21.69
N SER A 141 -11.82 5.78 -21.55
CA SER A 141 -11.42 4.66 -22.36
C SER A 141 -11.27 3.41 -21.48
N HIS A 142 -12.31 2.60 -21.40
CA HIS A 142 -12.22 1.24 -20.84
C HIS A 142 -11.34 0.31 -21.68
N ARG A 143 -10.80 0.80 -22.80
CA ARG A 143 -9.98 0.04 -23.73
C ARG A 143 -8.49 0.24 -23.45
N HIS A 144 -7.70 -0.73 -23.84
CA HIS A 144 -6.28 -1.00 -23.60
C HIS A 144 -5.28 0.18 -23.70
N LEU A 145 -5.64 1.29 -24.32
CA LEU A 145 -4.73 2.40 -24.58
C LEU A 145 -4.36 3.23 -23.35
N CYS A 146 -5.19 3.22 -22.29
CA CYS A 146 -4.96 3.99 -21.05
C CYS A 146 -4.66 3.08 -19.84
N SER A 147 -4.66 1.76 -20.01
CA SER A 147 -4.28 0.83 -18.95
C SER A 147 -2.78 0.92 -18.67
N ILE A 148 -2.45 0.84 -17.40
CA ILE A 148 -1.05 0.73 -16.96
C ILE A 148 -0.73 -0.75 -16.87
N THR A 149 0.35 -1.17 -17.52
CA THR A 149 0.85 -2.53 -17.42
C THR A 149 1.81 -2.67 -16.24
N LYS A 150 2.07 -3.90 -15.84
CA LYS A 150 3.07 -4.21 -14.81
C LYS A 150 4.44 -3.61 -15.14
N GLU A 151 4.85 -3.73 -16.41
CA GLU A 151 6.14 -3.20 -16.88
C GLU A 151 6.21 -1.67 -16.83
N ASP A 152 5.11 -0.98 -17.17
CA ASP A 152 5.02 0.47 -17.05
C ASP A 152 5.15 0.93 -15.60
N ALA A 153 4.51 0.19 -14.68
CA ALA A 153 4.60 0.48 -13.24
C ALA A 153 6.01 0.25 -12.70
N MET A 154 6.69 -0.81 -13.14
CA MET A 154 8.08 -1.10 -12.78
C MET A 154 9.01 0.03 -13.24
N LYS A 155 8.93 0.43 -14.51
CA LYS A 155 9.72 1.54 -15.06
C LYS A 155 9.42 2.86 -14.34
N TRP A 156 8.14 3.13 -14.06
CA TRP A 156 7.75 4.33 -13.35
C TRP A 156 8.33 4.36 -11.93
N PHE A 157 8.31 3.24 -11.22
CA PHE A 157 8.86 3.13 -9.88
C PHE A 157 10.38 3.35 -9.87
N GLN A 158 11.09 2.71 -10.79
CA GLN A 158 12.54 2.87 -10.94
C GLN A 158 12.95 4.31 -11.29
N VAL A 159 12.25 4.95 -12.25
CA VAL A 159 12.59 6.32 -12.67
C VAL A 159 12.25 7.35 -11.60
N LYS A 160 11.11 7.18 -10.89
CA LYS A 160 10.62 8.19 -9.95
C LYS A 160 11.26 8.11 -8.57
N TYR A 161 11.57 6.92 -8.10
CA TYR A 161 12.08 6.68 -6.75
C TYR A 161 13.49 6.11 -6.73
N GLU A 162 14.10 5.87 -7.91
CA GLU A 162 15.39 5.17 -8.05
C GLU A 162 15.37 3.81 -7.34
N GLY A 163 14.18 3.22 -7.24
CA GLY A 163 13.94 2.00 -6.47
C GLY A 163 14.39 0.74 -7.21
N VAL A 164 14.69 -0.29 -6.43
CA VAL A 164 15.11 -1.60 -6.94
C VAL A 164 13.93 -2.56 -6.94
N ILE A 165 13.77 -3.32 -8.03
CA ILE A 165 12.76 -4.38 -8.11
C ILE A 165 13.47 -5.73 -8.15
N LEU A 166 13.25 -6.52 -7.11
CA LEU A 166 13.81 -7.85 -6.95
C LEU A 166 12.89 -8.90 -7.60
N ASN A 167 13.46 -9.76 -8.41
CA ASN A 167 12.68 -10.80 -9.10
C ASN A 167 12.31 -11.99 -8.21
N LYS A 168 13.15 -12.33 -7.24
CA LYS A 168 12.89 -13.35 -6.20
C LYS A 168 13.06 -12.72 -4.83
N ALA A 169 12.26 -13.16 -3.85
CA ALA A 169 12.63 -12.96 -2.47
C ALA A 169 13.99 -13.65 -2.30
N GLN A 170 15.06 -12.89 -2.18
CA GLN A 170 16.26 -13.44 -1.58
C GLN A 170 15.81 -13.87 -0.20
N ALA A 171 15.86 -15.18 0.06
CA ALA A 171 15.67 -15.67 1.41
C ALA A 171 16.70 -14.89 2.23
N VAL A 172 16.21 -14.07 3.15
CA VAL A 172 17.08 -13.50 4.17
C VAL A 172 17.57 -14.71 4.96
N THR A 173 18.68 -15.25 4.54
CA THR A 173 19.46 -16.19 5.32
C THR A 173 20.06 -15.37 6.45
N GLY A 174 19.20 -14.99 7.39
CA GLY A 174 19.65 -14.46 8.67
C GLY A 174 20.40 -15.55 9.42
N PRO A 175 21.31 -15.21 10.35
CA PRO A 175 22.15 -16.16 11.10
C PRO A 175 21.35 -17.11 12.03
N TRP A 176 20.02 -17.12 11.94
CA TRP A 176 19.12 -17.93 12.77
C TRP A 176 18.57 -19.20 12.12
N SER A 177 19.08 -19.61 10.95
CA SER A 177 18.66 -20.85 10.28
C SER A 177 19.45 -22.09 10.69
N LEU A 178 20.23 -22.02 11.75
CA LEU A 178 20.98 -23.15 12.34
C LEU A 178 20.71 -23.22 13.85
N VAL A 179 19.52 -23.64 14.22
CA VAL A 179 19.25 -24.38 15.47
C VAL A 179 18.08 -25.34 15.23
#